data_f965a121e6c8b12072fd286a719d3573
#
_entry.id   f965a121e6c8b12072fd286a719d3573
#
_cell.length_a   1.000
_cell.length_b   1.000
_cell.length_c   1.000
_cell.angle_alpha   90.00
_cell.angle_beta   90.00
_cell.angle_gamma   90.00
#
_symmetry.space_group_name_H-M   'P 1'
#
loop_
_entity.id
_entity.type
_entity.pdbx_description
1 polymer ?
#
loop_
_entity_poly.entity_id
_entity_poly.type
_entity_poly.pdbx_seq_one_letter_code
_entity_poly.pdbx_strand_id
1 'polypeptide(L)'
;MKNEIYSLLKNYQTDYEKEQEHKLNMLSILQSRDDVLFETSKLGHFTASAWVLNHDKTKVLLTLHAKLNRWFQLGGHIERSDKTFLDACLREAQEESGIQNIAADGAFVIDIDIHSIPENPKTAAHLHYDITLCLIADKHAETALSKESTKLEWIPISEVKSITDDPAVVRMAEKTMLLS
;
A
#
# COMPACT_ATOMS: atom_id res chain seq x y z
N MET A 1 0.43 -15.19 -7.92
CA MET A 1 -0.22 -13.88 -7.67
C MET A 1 -1.66 -14.01 -7.19
N LYS A 2 -2.68 -14.33 -8.02
CA LYS A 2 -4.13 -14.37 -7.60
C LYS A 2 -4.38 -15.26 -6.37
N ASN A 3 -3.86 -16.48 -6.34
CA ASN A 3 -3.98 -17.39 -5.20
C ASN A 3 -3.22 -16.90 -3.96
N GLU A 4 -2.14 -16.20 -4.13
CA GLU A 4 -1.37 -15.59 -3.06
C GLU A 4 -2.17 -14.46 -2.41
N ILE A 5 -2.69 -13.52 -3.22
CA ILE A 5 -3.56 -12.44 -2.74
C ILE A 5 -4.79 -12.99 -2.01
N TYR A 6 -5.41 -14.04 -2.57
CA TYR A 6 -6.53 -14.73 -1.91
C TYR A 6 -6.13 -15.27 -0.53
N SER A 7 -4.95 -15.89 -0.41
CA SER A 7 -4.45 -16.42 0.85
C SER A 7 -4.11 -15.31 1.85
N LEU A 8 -3.50 -14.22 1.40
CA LEU A 8 -3.22 -13.05 2.23
C LEU A 8 -4.52 -12.48 2.82
N LEU A 9 -5.51 -12.22 1.97
CA LEU A 9 -6.81 -11.71 2.40
C LEU A 9 -7.54 -12.68 3.34
N LYS A 10 -7.54 -13.98 3.03
CA LYS A 10 -8.19 -14.98 3.88
C LYS A 10 -7.62 -15.02 5.29
N ASN A 11 -6.29 -14.91 5.40
CA ASN A 11 -5.59 -14.96 6.69
C ASN A 11 -5.57 -13.61 7.42
N TYR A 12 -5.84 -12.51 6.73
CA TYR A 12 -5.88 -11.19 7.32
C TYR A 12 -6.96 -11.09 8.39
N GLN A 13 -6.62 -10.58 9.58
CA GLN A 13 -7.53 -10.35 10.70
C GLN A 13 -7.55 -8.87 11.04
N THR A 14 -8.74 -8.33 11.31
CA THR A 14 -8.95 -6.93 11.65
C THR A 14 -10.20 -6.75 12.51
N ASP A 15 -10.13 -5.80 13.44
CA ASP A 15 -11.29 -5.37 14.25
C ASP A 15 -12.01 -4.16 13.62
N TYR A 16 -11.47 -3.58 12.55
CA TYR A 16 -12.10 -2.47 11.83
C TYR A 16 -13.22 -2.98 10.92
N GLU A 17 -14.46 -2.59 11.20
CA GLU A 17 -15.65 -3.05 10.44
C GLU A 17 -15.52 -2.80 8.94
N LYS A 18 -14.99 -1.63 8.55
CA LYS A 18 -14.81 -1.28 7.13
C LYS A 18 -13.81 -2.20 6.42
N GLU A 19 -12.74 -2.59 7.08
CA GLU A 19 -11.80 -3.55 6.51
C GLU A 19 -12.39 -4.97 6.43
N GLN A 20 -13.26 -5.36 7.36
CA GLN A 20 -13.98 -6.63 7.27
C GLN A 20 -14.88 -6.65 6.04
N GLU A 21 -15.59 -5.56 5.75
CA GLU A 21 -16.38 -5.38 4.53
C GLU A 21 -15.49 -5.41 3.27
N HIS A 22 -14.39 -4.66 3.27
CA HIS A 22 -13.42 -4.65 2.17
C HIS A 22 -12.87 -6.06 1.89
N LYS A 23 -12.50 -6.80 2.93
CA LYS A 23 -12.02 -8.18 2.82
C LYS A 23 -13.02 -9.09 2.11
N LEU A 24 -14.30 -9.04 2.50
CA LEU A 24 -15.34 -9.85 1.87
C LEU A 24 -15.54 -9.49 0.40
N ASN A 25 -15.54 -8.19 0.08
CA ASN A 25 -15.68 -7.70 -1.28
C ASN A 25 -14.48 -8.10 -2.15
N MET A 26 -13.26 -7.94 -1.67
CA MET A 26 -12.04 -8.33 -2.38
C MET A 26 -11.98 -9.84 -2.64
N LEU A 27 -12.34 -10.67 -1.66
CA LEU A 27 -12.40 -12.14 -1.82
C LEU A 27 -13.43 -12.54 -2.88
N SER A 28 -14.62 -11.91 -2.87
CA SER A 28 -15.69 -12.16 -3.86
C SER A 28 -15.22 -11.78 -5.28
N ILE A 29 -14.58 -10.62 -5.43
CA ILE A 29 -14.05 -10.15 -6.72
C ILE A 29 -12.97 -11.08 -7.26
N LEU A 30 -12.03 -11.50 -6.43
CA LEU A 30 -11.00 -12.48 -6.82
C LEU A 30 -11.61 -13.80 -7.30
N GLN A 31 -12.71 -14.25 -6.72
CA GLN A 31 -13.37 -15.48 -7.14
C GLN A 31 -14.16 -15.34 -8.44
N SER A 32 -14.77 -14.17 -8.67
CA SER A 32 -15.68 -13.95 -9.80
C SER A 32 -15.03 -13.39 -11.06
N ARG A 33 -13.78 -12.85 -10.98
CA ARG A 33 -13.12 -12.15 -12.08
C ARG A 33 -11.65 -12.56 -12.21
N ASP A 34 -11.20 -12.74 -13.44
CA ASP A 34 -9.80 -13.08 -13.76
C ASP A 34 -8.94 -11.86 -14.17
N ASP A 35 -9.58 -10.74 -14.50
CA ASP A 35 -8.97 -9.52 -15.03
C ASP A 35 -8.60 -8.47 -13.97
N VAL A 36 -8.67 -8.82 -12.68
CA VAL A 36 -8.59 -7.84 -11.57
C VAL A 36 -7.17 -7.54 -11.07
N LEU A 37 -6.14 -8.20 -11.61
CA LEU A 37 -4.78 -8.05 -11.10
C LEU A 37 -4.03 -6.85 -11.69
N PHE A 38 -4.43 -6.39 -12.87
CA PHE A 38 -3.66 -5.40 -13.61
C PHE A 38 -4.51 -4.19 -13.99
N GLU A 39 -3.86 -3.04 -14.20
CA GLU A 39 -4.48 -1.77 -14.60
C GLU A 39 -5.37 -1.88 -15.86
N THR A 40 -5.24 -2.93 -16.65
CA THR A 40 -6.10 -3.16 -17.82
C THR A 40 -7.57 -3.42 -17.51
N SER A 41 -7.91 -3.69 -16.25
CA SER A 41 -9.30 -3.87 -15.80
C SER A 41 -10.03 -2.54 -15.69
N LYS A 42 -11.13 -2.41 -16.44
CA LYS A 42 -11.93 -1.17 -16.50
C LYS A 42 -12.78 -0.90 -15.26
N LEU A 43 -13.13 -1.94 -14.49
CA LEU A 43 -14.01 -1.79 -13.32
C LEU A 43 -13.22 -1.60 -12.02
N GLY A 44 -11.95 -2.00 -12.02
CA GLY A 44 -11.07 -1.91 -10.87
C GLY A 44 -10.08 -3.07 -10.84
N HIS A 45 -8.98 -2.86 -10.17
CA HIS A 45 -7.88 -3.81 -10.07
C HIS A 45 -7.18 -3.71 -8.72
N PHE A 46 -6.42 -4.76 -8.38
CA PHE A 46 -5.61 -4.78 -7.16
C PHE A 46 -4.38 -3.89 -7.32
N THR A 47 -4.04 -3.21 -6.23
CA THR A 47 -2.82 -2.42 -6.08
C THR A 47 -1.96 -2.98 -4.95
N ALA A 48 -0.66 -2.72 -5.04
CA ALA A 48 0.35 -3.22 -4.13
C ALA A 48 1.01 -2.05 -3.41
N SER A 49 0.69 -1.87 -2.14
CA SER A 49 1.19 -0.79 -1.31
C SER A 49 2.16 -1.27 -0.24
N ALA A 50 3.00 -0.38 0.23
CA ALA A 50 4.03 -0.64 1.22
C ALA A 50 4.01 0.41 2.34
N TRP A 51 3.76 -0.04 3.56
CA TRP A 51 3.96 0.72 4.79
C TRP A 51 5.39 0.49 5.26
N VAL A 52 6.31 1.35 4.81
CA VAL A 52 7.75 1.19 5.06
C VAL A 52 8.12 1.85 6.38
N LEU A 53 8.45 1.04 7.38
CA LEU A 53 8.95 1.50 8.66
C LEU A 53 10.48 1.61 8.62
N ASN A 54 11.03 2.56 9.38
CA ASN A 54 12.47 2.59 9.64
C ASN A 54 12.89 1.41 10.53
N HIS A 55 14.20 1.17 10.64
CA HIS A 55 14.75 0.01 11.33
C HIS A 55 14.26 -0.17 12.77
N ASP A 56 14.08 0.91 13.52
CA ASP A 56 13.60 0.87 14.92
C ASP A 56 12.06 1.00 15.06
N LYS A 57 11.33 1.01 13.93
CA LYS A 57 9.87 1.06 13.82
C LYS A 57 9.22 2.29 14.46
N THR A 58 9.97 3.36 14.63
CA THR A 58 9.48 4.62 15.24
C THR A 58 8.91 5.59 14.21
N LYS A 59 9.29 5.42 12.92
CA LYS A 59 8.89 6.28 11.82
C LYS A 59 8.39 5.46 10.63
N VAL A 60 7.50 6.05 9.86
CA VAL A 60 7.07 5.54 8.54
C VAL A 60 7.52 6.49 7.44
N LEU A 61 7.86 5.95 6.29
CA LEU A 61 8.15 6.71 5.10
C LEU A 61 6.85 7.01 4.37
N LEU A 62 6.53 8.31 4.23
CA LEU A 62 5.36 8.78 3.51
C LEU A 62 5.78 9.67 2.34
N THR A 63 4.97 9.65 1.29
CA THR A 63 5.12 10.48 0.10
C THR A 63 4.03 11.54 0.04
N LEU A 64 4.39 12.80 -0.31
CA LEU A 64 3.44 13.86 -0.61
C LEU A 64 3.12 13.82 -2.10
N HIS A 65 1.95 13.27 -2.42
CA HIS A 65 1.51 13.07 -3.80
C HIS A 65 1.33 14.41 -4.54
N ALA A 66 2.03 14.58 -5.66
CA ALA A 66 2.13 15.86 -6.38
C ALA A 66 0.79 16.47 -6.80
N LYS A 67 -0.19 15.67 -7.22
CA LYS A 67 -1.49 16.14 -7.70
C LYS A 67 -2.52 16.32 -6.59
N LEU A 68 -2.50 15.44 -5.58
CA LEU A 68 -3.50 15.43 -4.50
C LEU A 68 -3.11 16.30 -3.31
N ASN A 69 -1.82 16.66 -3.21
CA ASN A 69 -1.24 17.41 -2.10
C ASN A 69 -1.60 16.78 -0.73
N ARG A 70 -1.55 15.45 -0.66
CA ARG A 70 -1.85 14.65 0.52
C ARG A 70 -0.75 13.61 0.74
N TRP A 71 -0.54 13.26 2.00
CA TRP A 71 0.43 12.25 2.38
C TRP A 71 -0.17 10.85 2.29
N PHE A 72 0.56 9.94 1.63
CA PHE A 72 0.19 8.55 1.45
C PHE A 72 1.38 7.63 1.75
N GLN A 73 1.08 6.35 1.96
CA GLN A 73 2.06 5.28 1.89
C GLN A 73 2.60 5.15 0.45
N LEU A 74 3.70 4.42 0.30
CA LEU A 74 4.24 4.07 -1.01
C LEU A 74 3.39 2.97 -1.67
N GLY A 75 3.34 2.93 -3.01
CA GLY A 75 2.62 1.87 -3.70
C GLY A 75 2.07 2.26 -5.06
N GLY A 76 1.65 1.25 -5.81
CA GLY A 76 1.10 1.43 -7.15
C GLY A 76 0.57 0.13 -7.77
N HIS A 77 0.67 0.03 -9.09
CA HIS A 77 0.06 -1.06 -9.84
C HIS A 77 0.91 -2.34 -9.82
N ILE A 78 0.24 -3.47 -9.77
CA ILE A 78 0.88 -4.76 -9.99
C ILE A 78 1.27 -4.88 -11.47
N GLU A 79 2.53 -5.22 -11.73
CA GLU A 79 3.03 -5.44 -13.09
C GLU A 79 3.10 -6.94 -13.45
N ARG A 80 3.09 -7.23 -14.76
CA ARG A 80 3.23 -8.63 -15.24
C ARG A 80 4.59 -9.24 -14.97
N SER A 81 5.60 -8.41 -14.73
CA SER A 81 6.95 -8.78 -14.32
C SER A 81 7.05 -9.23 -12.87
N ASP A 82 6.13 -8.83 -12.02
CA ASP A 82 6.11 -9.19 -10.60
C ASP A 82 5.76 -10.67 -10.45
N LYS A 83 6.64 -11.43 -9.81
CA LYS A 83 6.45 -12.88 -9.61
C LYS A 83 5.51 -13.17 -8.45
N THR A 84 5.60 -12.37 -7.39
CA THR A 84 4.80 -12.47 -6.18
C THR A 84 4.17 -11.12 -5.84
N PHE A 85 3.18 -11.10 -4.96
CA PHE A 85 2.60 -9.85 -4.46
C PHE A 85 3.62 -9.04 -3.65
N LEU A 86 4.48 -9.73 -2.91
CA LEU A 86 5.57 -9.10 -2.18
C LEU A 86 6.57 -8.42 -3.13
N ASP A 87 6.90 -9.05 -4.29
CA ASP A 87 7.77 -8.41 -5.29
C ASP A 87 7.16 -7.09 -5.79
N ALA A 88 5.84 -7.04 -6.03
CA ALA A 88 5.15 -5.81 -6.43
C ALA A 88 5.28 -4.72 -5.35
N CYS A 89 4.99 -5.04 -4.08
CA CYS A 89 5.13 -4.08 -2.98
C CYS A 89 6.57 -3.58 -2.81
N LEU A 90 7.56 -4.47 -2.95
CA LEU A 90 8.98 -4.11 -2.85
C LEU A 90 9.42 -3.22 -4.02
N ARG A 91 9.02 -3.56 -5.26
CA ARG A 91 9.33 -2.76 -6.45
C ARG A 91 8.77 -1.35 -6.30
N GLU A 92 7.49 -1.21 -5.99
CA GLU A 92 6.86 0.09 -5.78
C GLU A 92 7.55 0.90 -4.67
N ALA A 93 7.84 0.26 -3.53
CA ALA A 93 8.55 0.91 -2.44
C ALA A 93 9.94 1.38 -2.86
N GLN A 94 10.68 0.60 -3.66
CA GLN A 94 12.01 0.96 -4.17
C GLN A 94 11.94 2.07 -5.22
N GLU A 95 11.00 2.01 -6.16
CA GLU A 95 10.82 3.01 -7.22
C GLU A 95 10.44 4.38 -6.67
N GLU A 96 9.55 4.42 -5.68
CA GLU A 96 9.10 5.67 -5.09
C GLU A 96 10.07 6.25 -4.05
N SER A 97 10.82 5.39 -3.33
CA SER A 97 11.71 5.85 -2.25
C SER A 97 13.20 5.90 -2.61
N GLY A 98 13.62 5.18 -3.66
CA GLY A 98 15.04 4.98 -3.97
C GLY A 98 15.76 4.01 -3.01
N ILE A 99 15.11 3.53 -1.95
CA ILE A 99 15.71 2.62 -0.96
C ILE A 99 15.90 1.24 -1.61
N GLN A 100 17.14 0.77 -1.70
CA GLN A 100 17.45 -0.54 -2.29
C GLN A 100 17.29 -1.71 -1.31
N ASN A 101 17.52 -1.46 -0.01
CA ASN A 101 17.52 -2.49 1.02
C ASN A 101 16.27 -2.35 1.91
N ILE A 102 15.17 -2.95 1.45
CA ILE A 102 13.93 -3.10 2.21
C ILE A 102 13.79 -4.59 2.56
N ALA A 103 13.64 -4.90 3.85
CA ALA A 103 13.53 -6.28 4.30
C ALA A 103 12.17 -6.87 3.93
N ALA A 104 12.19 -8.00 3.24
CA ALA A 104 11.02 -8.82 2.92
C ALA A 104 10.67 -9.80 4.04
N ASP A 105 11.67 -10.14 4.87
CA ASP A 105 11.47 -11.08 5.98
C ASP A 105 10.57 -10.48 7.06
N GLY A 106 9.55 -11.25 7.46
CA GLY A 106 8.54 -10.79 8.41
C GLY A 106 7.49 -9.83 7.83
N ALA A 107 7.41 -9.64 6.51
CA ALA A 107 6.36 -8.85 5.87
C ALA A 107 4.96 -9.45 6.14
N PHE A 108 4.00 -8.60 6.46
CA PHE A 108 2.61 -8.99 6.71
C PHE A 108 1.64 -7.91 6.20
N VAL A 109 0.39 -8.29 5.95
CA VAL A 109 -0.67 -7.33 5.58
C VAL A 109 -1.01 -6.48 6.81
N ILE A 110 -0.74 -5.17 6.72
CA ILE A 110 -1.10 -4.22 7.77
C ILE A 110 -2.45 -3.57 7.51
N ASP A 111 -2.85 -3.43 6.25
CA ASP A 111 -4.08 -2.73 5.86
C ASP A 111 -4.64 -3.23 4.53
N ILE A 112 -5.95 -3.10 4.38
CA ILE A 112 -6.66 -3.29 3.12
C ILE A 112 -7.68 -2.17 2.92
N ASP A 113 -7.76 -1.61 1.73
CA ASP A 113 -8.70 -0.54 1.42
C ASP A 113 -9.34 -0.69 0.03
N ILE A 114 -10.57 -0.17 -0.14
CA ILE A 114 -11.21 -0.03 -1.44
C ILE A 114 -11.57 1.44 -1.62
N HIS A 115 -10.96 2.06 -2.61
CA HIS A 115 -11.22 3.46 -2.91
C HIS A 115 -11.42 3.70 -4.41
N SER A 116 -12.13 4.79 -4.72
CA SER A 116 -12.43 5.18 -6.09
C SER A 116 -11.31 6.05 -6.66
N ILE A 117 -10.89 5.70 -7.87
CA ILE A 117 -10.04 6.55 -8.70
C ILE A 117 -10.96 7.31 -9.65
N PRO A 118 -10.99 8.66 -9.61
CA PRO A 118 -11.81 9.45 -10.52
C PRO A 118 -11.31 9.31 -11.96
N GLU A 119 -12.21 9.51 -12.91
CA GLU A 119 -11.82 9.56 -14.32
C GLU A 119 -10.80 10.66 -14.60
N ASN A 120 -9.92 10.39 -15.52
CA ASN A 120 -8.96 11.33 -16.05
C ASN A 120 -8.84 11.16 -17.58
N PRO A 121 -8.12 12.02 -18.33
CA PRO A 121 -8.06 11.91 -19.79
C PRO A 121 -7.54 10.58 -20.35
N LYS A 122 -6.90 9.74 -19.52
CA LYS A 122 -6.32 8.46 -19.93
C LYS A 122 -7.13 7.25 -19.46
N THR A 123 -7.83 7.36 -18.33
CA THR A 123 -8.51 6.23 -17.68
C THR A 123 -9.91 6.62 -17.20
N ALA A 124 -10.90 5.73 -17.42
CA ALA A 124 -12.24 5.87 -16.84
C ALA A 124 -12.19 5.73 -15.31
N ALA A 125 -13.22 6.23 -14.63
CA ALA A 125 -13.36 6.01 -13.18
C ALA A 125 -13.40 4.51 -12.87
N HIS A 126 -12.65 4.09 -11.85
CA HIS A 126 -12.52 2.68 -11.45
C HIS A 126 -12.18 2.55 -9.97
N LEU A 127 -12.14 1.32 -9.47
CA LEU A 127 -11.79 1.03 -8.08
C LEU A 127 -10.35 0.50 -7.98
N HIS A 128 -9.63 0.94 -6.95
CA HIS A 128 -8.45 0.25 -6.45
C HIS A 128 -8.85 -0.65 -5.28
N TYR A 129 -8.37 -1.90 -5.33
CA TYR A 129 -8.44 -2.87 -4.24
C TYR A 129 -7.03 -2.94 -3.65
N ASP A 130 -6.76 -2.05 -2.71
CA ASP A 130 -5.40 -1.87 -2.18
C ASP A 130 -5.11 -2.86 -1.05
N ILE A 131 -3.94 -3.48 -1.11
CA ILE A 131 -3.39 -4.29 -0.03
C ILE A 131 -2.03 -3.71 0.32
N THR A 132 -1.86 -3.33 1.57
CA THR A 132 -0.61 -2.75 2.07
C THR A 132 0.17 -3.76 2.91
N LEU A 133 1.42 -4.03 2.51
CA LEU A 133 2.37 -4.80 3.33
C LEU A 133 3.18 -3.89 4.23
N CYS A 134 3.35 -4.29 5.49
CA CYS A 134 4.32 -3.68 6.39
C CYS A 134 5.71 -4.22 6.07
N LEU A 135 6.63 -3.32 5.76
CA LEU A 135 8.01 -3.60 5.39
C LEU A 135 8.96 -2.79 6.27
N ILE A 136 10.21 -3.23 6.43
CA ILE A 136 11.20 -2.55 7.26
C ILE A 136 12.40 -2.16 6.40
N ALA A 137 12.74 -0.87 6.40
CA ALA A 137 13.95 -0.38 5.75
C ALA A 137 15.21 -0.68 6.57
N ASP A 138 16.32 -0.89 5.86
CA ASP A 138 17.63 -1.03 6.51
C ASP A 138 17.98 0.21 7.34
N LYS A 139 18.81 0.03 8.36
CA LYS A 139 19.26 1.10 9.25
C LYS A 139 19.94 2.27 8.53
N HIS A 140 20.57 2.00 7.40
CA HIS A 140 21.31 2.98 6.59
C HIS A 140 20.56 3.31 5.28
N ALA A 141 19.24 3.13 5.25
CA ALA A 141 18.43 3.41 4.08
C ALA A 141 18.51 4.90 3.70
N GLU A 142 19.01 5.17 2.52
CA GLU A 142 19.02 6.51 1.91
C GLU A 142 17.82 6.64 0.98
N THR A 143 17.08 7.74 1.09
CA THR A 143 15.91 8.02 0.28
C THR A 143 16.25 8.92 -0.90
N ALA A 144 15.59 8.68 -2.04
CA ALA A 144 15.64 9.54 -3.21
C ALA A 144 14.21 9.83 -3.70
N LEU A 145 13.90 11.10 -3.92
CA LEU A 145 12.57 11.53 -4.36
C LEU A 145 12.28 11.04 -5.78
N SER A 146 11.14 10.39 -5.96
CA SER A 146 10.62 10.00 -7.27
C SER A 146 10.04 11.19 -8.06
N LYS A 147 9.73 10.99 -9.35
CA LYS A 147 9.10 12.03 -10.18
C LYS A 147 7.61 12.26 -9.87
N GLU A 148 6.98 11.34 -9.18
CA GLU A 148 5.54 11.36 -8.87
C GLU A 148 5.23 12.10 -7.57
N SER A 149 6.25 12.38 -6.78
CA SER A 149 6.15 12.94 -5.45
C SER A 149 6.81 14.30 -5.35
N THR A 150 6.25 15.18 -4.54
CA THR A 150 6.87 16.49 -4.22
C THR A 150 7.71 16.45 -2.97
N LYS A 151 7.44 15.48 -2.07
CA LYS A 151 8.22 15.22 -0.86
C LYS A 151 8.19 13.74 -0.51
N LEU A 152 9.22 13.30 0.17
CA LEU A 152 9.36 11.97 0.74
C LEU A 152 10.01 12.15 2.11
N GLU A 153 9.30 11.80 3.18
CA GLU A 153 9.75 12.11 4.55
C GLU A 153 9.50 10.94 5.51
N TRP A 154 10.46 10.73 6.41
CA TRP A 154 10.32 9.85 7.56
C TRP A 154 9.52 10.53 8.67
N ILE A 155 8.25 10.19 8.80
CA ILE A 155 7.32 10.77 9.76
C ILE A 155 7.26 9.91 11.02
N PRO A 156 7.44 10.49 12.22
CA PRO A 156 7.18 9.77 13.46
C PRO A 156 5.75 9.22 13.48
N ILE A 157 5.57 7.96 13.88
CA ILE A 157 4.25 7.30 13.88
C ILE A 157 3.23 8.11 14.68
N SER A 158 3.66 8.70 15.80
CA SER A 158 2.81 9.54 16.65
C SER A 158 2.35 10.85 16.00
N GLU A 159 3.02 11.30 14.94
CA GLU A 159 2.73 12.57 14.25
C GLU A 159 1.89 12.38 12.98
N VAL A 160 1.69 11.16 12.51
CA VAL A 160 0.97 10.87 11.25
C VAL A 160 -0.41 11.52 11.23
N LYS A 161 -1.17 11.42 12.32
CA LYS A 161 -2.51 12.04 12.43
C LYS A 161 -2.51 13.57 12.32
N SER A 162 -1.39 14.23 12.55
CA SER A 162 -1.29 15.69 12.48
C SER A 162 -1.03 16.21 11.07
N ILE A 163 -0.57 15.32 10.15
CA ILE A 163 -0.18 15.72 8.79
C ILE A 163 -1.12 15.19 7.71
N THR A 164 -1.93 14.19 8.02
CA THR A 164 -2.92 13.64 7.07
C THR A 164 -4.21 13.25 7.78
N ASP A 165 -5.32 13.42 7.06
CA ASP A 165 -6.66 12.96 7.44
C ASP A 165 -7.09 11.72 6.64
N ASP A 166 -6.19 11.13 5.85
CA ASP A 166 -6.48 9.92 5.09
C ASP A 166 -6.78 8.75 6.03
N PRO A 167 -7.97 8.13 5.93
CA PRO A 167 -8.40 7.13 6.89
C PRO A 167 -7.53 5.87 6.90
N ALA A 168 -6.99 5.45 5.73
CA ALA A 168 -6.13 4.28 5.64
C ALA A 168 -4.76 4.55 6.25
N VAL A 169 -4.14 5.70 5.95
CA VAL A 169 -2.84 6.11 6.51
C VAL A 169 -2.93 6.27 8.03
N VAL A 170 -3.99 6.90 8.53
CA VAL A 170 -4.22 7.06 9.98
C VAL A 170 -4.41 5.71 10.65
N ARG A 171 -5.20 4.80 10.06
CA ARG A 171 -5.45 3.44 10.57
C ARG A 171 -4.16 2.61 10.63
N MET A 172 -3.31 2.69 9.61
CA MET A 172 -2.00 2.02 9.61
C MET A 172 -1.07 2.53 10.71
N ALA A 173 -1.06 3.84 10.96
CA ALA A 173 -0.30 4.41 12.06
C ALA A 173 -0.81 3.93 13.43
N GLU A 174 -2.13 3.85 13.64
CA GLU A 174 -2.74 3.30 14.85
C GLU A 174 -2.36 1.84 15.06
N LYS A 175 -2.46 1.01 14.02
CA LYS A 175 -2.04 -0.40 14.08
C LYS A 175 -0.56 -0.55 14.40
N THR A 176 0.29 0.31 13.82
CA THR A 176 1.74 0.27 14.09
C THR A 176 2.05 0.55 15.57
N MET A 177 1.33 1.48 16.21
CA MET A 177 1.49 1.75 17.64
C MET A 177 1.14 0.56 18.53
N LEU A 178 0.30 -0.37 18.05
CA LEU A 178 -0.06 -1.59 18.77
C LEU A 178 0.95 -2.74 18.56
N LEU A 179 1.87 -2.62 17.59
CA LEU A 179 2.92 -3.60 17.33
C LEU A 179 4.19 -3.39 18.18
N SER A 180 4.22 -2.34 18.99
CA SER A 180 5.38 -1.88 19.79
C SER A 180 5.47 -2.61 21.12
#